data_950fc58be43b435d8d610c2cc1d1572f
#
_entry.id   950fc58be43b435d8d610c2cc1d1572f
#
_cell.length_a   1.000
_cell.length_b   1.000
_cell.length_c   1.000
_cell.angle_alpha   90.00
_cell.angle_beta   90.00
_cell.angle_gamma   90.00
#
_symmetry.space_group_name_H-M   'P 1'
#
loop_
_entity.id
_entity.type
_entity.pdbx_description
1 polymer ?
#
loop_
_entity_poly.entity_id
_entity_poly.type
_entity_poly.pdbx_seq_one_letter_code
_entity_poly.pdbx_strand_id
1 'polypeptide(L)'
;RHLFPLSARREENFAAGLSMGGYGAFKLALAHPERFAAAASLSGALDVARLVEEEQAAGTSELQDIFGPAEGLAHSPDNLFHLAAQLVLRPGPRPALYQWCGTGDFLHADNVRFRDRAAALGLALTSEEGPGGHDWACWDAQIRRVLDWLPLPANR
;
A
#
# COMPACT_ATOMS: atom_id res chain seq x y z
N ARG A 1 15.48 -10.63 12.92
CA ARG A 1 15.95 -9.78 14.04
C ARG A 1 17.26 -10.29 14.68
N HIS A 2 17.61 -11.55 14.51
CA HIS A 2 18.88 -12.09 15.05
C HIS A 2 20.14 -11.59 14.32
N LEU A 3 19.99 -11.16 13.05
CA LEU A 3 21.12 -10.70 12.23
C LEU A 3 21.33 -9.17 12.29
N PHE A 4 20.31 -8.42 12.62
CA PHE A 4 20.35 -6.95 12.66
C PHE A 4 19.70 -6.44 13.95
N PRO A 5 20.19 -5.33 14.53
CA PRO A 5 19.65 -4.73 15.75
C PRO A 5 18.36 -3.96 15.45
N LEU A 6 17.33 -4.66 14.97
CA LEU A 6 16.03 -4.08 14.65
C LEU A 6 15.12 -4.05 15.87
N SER A 7 14.40 -2.96 16.06
CA SER A 7 13.42 -2.82 17.12
C SER A 7 12.29 -3.84 17.00
N ALA A 8 11.83 -4.34 18.14
CA ALA A 8 10.64 -5.17 18.24
C ALA A 8 9.37 -4.32 18.47
N ARG A 9 9.50 -3.04 18.80
CA ARG A 9 8.37 -2.15 19.09
C ARG A 9 7.64 -1.80 17.80
N ARG A 10 6.32 -1.90 17.81
CA ARG A 10 5.46 -1.57 16.67
C ARG A 10 5.72 -0.14 16.16
N GLU A 11 5.83 0.80 17.10
CA GLU A 11 5.97 2.25 16.86
C GLU A 11 7.26 2.62 16.12
N GLU A 12 8.17 1.67 16.00
CA GLU A 12 9.46 1.83 15.31
C GLU A 12 9.56 0.94 14.06
N ASN A 13 8.46 0.33 13.64
CA ASN A 13 8.42 -0.51 12.44
C ASN A 13 7.48 0.07 11.40
N PHE A 14 8.03 0.36 10.24
CA PHE A 14 7.34 0.96 9.10
C PHE A 14 7.59 0.13 7.85
N ALA A 15 6.69 0.18 6.89
CA ALA A 15 6.86 -0.40 5.57
C ALA A 15 6.67 0.66 4.50
N ALA A 16 7.56 0.74 3.53
CA ALA A 16 7.41 1.64 2.39
C ALA A 16 7.83 0.94 1.10
N GLY A 17 7.20 1.29 0.00
CA GLY A 17 7.54 0.74 -1.30
C GLY A 17 6.92 1.49 -2.46
N LEU A 18 7.36 1.14 -3.67
CA LEU A 18 6.84 1.68 -4.91
C LEU A 18 6.23 0.56 -5.78
N SER A 19 5.26 0.90 -6.63
CA SER A 19 4.64 -0.06 -7.54
C SER A 19 4.13 -1.32 -6.79
N MET A 20 4.55 -2.53 -7.16
CA MET A 20 4.25 -3.75 -6.41
C MET A 20 4.79 -3.72 -4.97
N GLY A 21 5.91 -3.02 -4.71
CA GLY A 21 6.41 -2.78 -3.35
C GLY A 21 5.49 -1.88 -2.52
N GLY A 22 4.80 -0.93 -3.15
CA GLY A 22 3.76 -0.10 -2.53
C GLY A 22 2.54 -0.92 -2.11
N TYR A 23 2.09 -1.83 -3.00
CA TYR A 23 1.10 -2.84 -2.66
C TYR A 23 1.56 -3.69 -1.46
N GLY A 24 2.79 -4.23 -1.52
CA GLY A 24 3.36 -5.07 -0.46
C GLY A 24 3.44 -4.35 0.88
N ALA A 25 3.84 -3.07 0.90
CA ALA A 25 3.88 -2.26 2.11
C ALA A 25 2.49 -2.13 2.76
N PHE A 26 1.47 -1.82 1.97
CA PHE A 26 0.09 -1.73 2.47
C PHE A 26 -0.44 -3.10 2.93
N LYS A 27 -0.18 -4.16 2.16
CA LYS A 27 -0.57 -5.52 2.54
C LYS A 27 0.00 -5.92 3.90
N LEU A 28 1.30 -5.71 4.13
CA LEU A 28 1.95 -5.99 5.40
C LEU A 28 1.32 -5.21 6.56
N ALA A 29 1.09 -3.91 6.38
CA ALA A 29 0.56 -3.07 7.44
C ALA A 29 -0.93 -3.37 7.75
N LEU A 30 -1.75 -3.63 6.74
CA LEU A 30 -3.16 -3.94 6.91
C LEU A 30 -3.39 -5.35 7.48
N ALA A 31 -2.56 -6.33 7.07
CA ALA A 31 -2.63 -7.70 7.56
C ALA A 31 -2.05 -7.85 8.98
N HIS A 32 -1.02 -7.06 9.32
CA HIS A 32 -0.27 -7.13 10.57
C HIS A 32 -0.19 -5.78 11.29
N PRO A 33 -1.33 -5.16 11.63
CA PRO A 33 -1.37 -3.85 12.26
C PRO A 33 -0.71 -3.82 13.65
N GLU A 34 -0.56 -4.97 14.29
CA GLU A 34 0.16 -5.15 15.55
C GLU A 34 1.69 -5.05 15.39
N ARG A 35 2.20 -5.11 14.14
CA ARG A 35 3.64 -5.09 13.85
C ARG A 35 4.11 -3.79 13.21
N PHE A 36 3.23 -3.09 12.50
CA PHE A 36 3.58 -1.89 11.73
C PHE A 36 2.76 -0.70 12.23
N ALA A 37 3.44 0.40 12.57
CA ALA A 37 2.79 1.65 12.97
C ALA A 37 2.37 2.50 11.78
N ALA A 38 3.12 2.40 10.66
CA ALA A 38 2.82 3.14 9.46
C ALA A 38 3.26 2.39 8.20
N ALA A 39 2.63 2.71 7.07
CA ALA A 39 3.06 2.24 5.77
C ALA A 39 2.88 3.33 4.69
N ALA A 40 3.80 3.33 3.71
CA ALA A 40 3.76 4.26 2.58
C ALA A 40 3.81 3.52 1.24
N SER A 41 3.01 3.99 0.29
CA SER A 41 2.90 3.48 -1.07
C SER A 41 3.13 4.60 -2.07
N LEU A 42 4.12 4.44 -2.95
CA LEU A 42 4.37 5.34 -4.06
C LEU A 42 3.96 4.63 -5.36
N SER A 43 2.99 5.19 -6.10
CA SER A 43 2.45 4.57 -7.32
C SER A 43 2.12 3.08 -7.12
N GLY A 44 1.44 2.74 -6.02
CA GLY A 44 1.19 1.35 -5.66
C GLY A 44 0.18 0.65 -6.57
N ALA A 45 0.42 -0.65 -6.86
CA ALA A 45 -0.53 -1.52 -7.53
C ALA A 45 -1.64 -1.94 -6.55
N LEU A 46 -2.47 -0.98 -6.10
CA LEU A 46 -3.35 -1.15 -4.95
C LEU A 46 -4.61 -1.97 -5.24
N ASP A 47 -4.97 -2.16 -6.51
CA ASP A 47 -6.15 -2.92 -6.94
C ASP A 47 -5.75 -4.15 -7.77
N VAL A 48 -5.11 -5.12 -7.10
CA VAL A 48 -4.61 -6.33 -7.78
C VAL A 48 -5.73 -7.16 -8.40
N ALA A 49 -6.94 -7.13 -7.88
CA ALA A 49 -8.07 -7.85 -8.46
C ALA A 49 -8.39 -7.32 -9.86
N ARG A 50 -8.47 -5.99 -10.01
CA ARG A 50 -8.66 -5.34 -11.31
C ARG A 50 -7.50 -5.61 -12.27
N LEU A 51 -6.27 -5.56 -11.77
CA LEU A 51 -5.09 -5.81 -12.60
C LEU A 51 -5.08 -7.25 -13.15
N VAL A 52 -5.47 -8.24 -12.34
CA VAL A 52 -5.63 -9.63 -12.79
C VAL A 52 -6.76 -9.75 -13.82
N GLU A 53 -7.91 -9.08 -13.63
CA GLU A 53 -9.00 -9.04 -14.60
C GLU A 53 -8.54 -8.46 -15.95
N GLU A 54 -7.77 -7.38 -15.93
CA GLU A 54 -7.23 -6.75 -17.14
C GLU A 54 -6.23 -7.66 -17.87
N GLU A 55 -5.35 -8.36 -17.13
CA GLU A 55 -4.45 -9.34 -17.72
C GLU A 55 -5.21 -10.50 -18.38
N GLN A 56 -6.22 -11.04 -17.70
CA GLN A 56 -7.05 -12.10 -18.26
C GLN A 56 -7.73 -11.65 -19.55
N ALA A 57 -8.26 -10.43 -19.58
CA ALA A 57 -8.86 -9.86 -20.77
C ALA A 57 -7.84 -9.64 -21.90
N ALA A 58 -6.58 -9.35 -21.57
CA ALA A 58 -5.48 -9.21 -22.51
C ALA A 58 -4.84 -10.54 -22.96
N GLY A 59 -5.20 -11.66 -22.32
CA GLY A 59 -4.65 -12.98 -22.60
C GLY A 59 -3.25 -13.21 -22.03
N THR A 60 -2.90 -12.48 -20.95
CA THR A 60 -1.67 -12.69 -20.18
C THR A 60 -2.01 -13.23 -18.79
N SER A 61 -1.03 -13.74 -18.05
CA SER A 61 -1.30 -14.46 -16.79
C SER A 61 -0.27 -14.24 -15.68
N GLU A 62 0.61 -13.27 -15.81
CA GLU A 62 1.71 -13.05 -14.83
C GLU A 62 1.18 -12.78 -13.41
N LEU A 63 0.20 -11.89 -13.27
CA LEU A 63 -0.41 -11.60 -11.98
C LEU A 63 -1.33 -12.74 -11.52
N GLN A 64 -2.00 -13.42 -12.45
CA GLN A 64 -2.80 -14.59 -12.12
C GLN A 64 -1.95 -15.73 -11.56
N ASP A 65 -0.72 -15.93 -12.05
CA ASP A 65 0.22 -16.93 -11.51
C ASP A 65 0.65 -16.59 -10.07
N ILE A 66 0.64 -15.31 -9.72
CA ILE A 66 1.00 -14.83 -8.37
C ILE A 66 -0.20 -14.85 -7.41
N PHE A 67 -1.35 -14.35 -7.85
CA PHE A 67 -2.50 -14.04 -7.01
C PHE A 67 -3.66 -15.03 -7.16
N GLY A 68 -3.59 -15.90 -8.17
CA GLY A 68 -4.72 -16.75 -8.56
C GLY A 68 -5.71 -16.01 -9.48
N PRO A 69 -6.79 -16.72 -9.88
CA PRO A 69 -7.81 -16.15 -10.77
C PRO A 69 -8.61 -15.04 -10.09
N ALA A 70 -9.09 -14.08 -10.89
CA ALA A 70 -9.80 -12.89 -10.42
C ALA A 70 -11.01 -13.21 -9.54
N GLU A 71 -11.75 -14.28 -9.85
CA GLU A 71 -12.96 -14.70 -9.14
C GLU A 71 -12.73 -14.98 -7.65
N GLY A 72 -11.50 -15.38 -7.27
CA GLY A 72 -11.13 -15.64 -5.87
C GLY A 72 -10.65 -14.41 -5.12
N LEU A 73 -10.29 -13.34 -5.81
CA LEU A 73 -9.56 -12.23 -5.21
C LEU A 73 -10.43 -11.27 -4.40
N ALA A 74 -11.72 -11.17 -4.66
CA ALA A 74 -12.60 -10.20 -3.99
C ALA A 74 -12.53 -10.28 -2.44
N HIS A 75 -12.38 -11.49 -1.90
CA HIS A 75 -12.31 -11.76 -0.45
C HIS A 75 -10.98 -12.39 -0.02
N SER A 76 -10.00 -12.37 -0.89
CA SER A 76 -8.65 -12.89 -0.64
C SER A 76 -7.88 -12.00 0.35
N PRO A 77 -6.95 -12.56 1.13
CA PRO A 77 -5.97 -11.79 1.91
C PRO A 77 -4.98 -11.00 1.03
N ASP A 78 -5.03 -11.17 -0.28
CA ASP A 78 -4.25 -10.41 -1.24
C ASP A 78 -4.96 -9.12 -1.69
N ASN A 79 -6.28 -9.01 -1.46
CA ASN A 79 -7.05 -7.82 -1.81
C ASN A 79 -6.96 -6.76 -0.71
N LEU A 80 -6.32 -5.63 -1.00
CA LEU A 80 -6.14 -4.53 -0.03
C LEU A 80 -7.48 -3.91 0.40
N PHE A 81 -8.49 -3.87 -0.47
CA PHE A 81 -9.82 -3.35 -0.15
C PHE A 81 -10.52 -4.26 0.87
N HIS A 82 -10.34 -5.58 0.72
CA HIS A 82 -10.83 -6.56 1.69
C HIS A 82 -10.10 -6.43 3.03
N LEU A 83 -8.77 -6.37 3.02
CA LEU A 83 -7.95 -6.20 4.24
C LEU A 83 -8.31 -4.91 4.98
N ALA A 84 -8.48 -3.80 4.26
CA ALA A 84 -8.89 -2.53 4.83
C ALA A 84 -10.27 -2.61 5.51
N ALA A 85 -11.24 -3.28 4.86
CA ALA A 85 -12.56 -3.51 5.44
C ALA A 85 -12.51 -4.41 6.69
N GLN A 86 -11.70 -5.47 6.67
CA GLN A 86 -11.51 -6.36 7.82
C GLN A 86 -10.82 -5.64 8.98
N LEU A 87 -9.85 -4.77 8.69
CA LEU A 87 -9.13 -4.03 9.72
C LEU A 87 -10.06 -3.15 10.57
N VAL A 88 -11.02 -2.46 9.96
CA VAL A 88 -11.92 -1.56 10.70
C VAL A 88 -12.94 -2.30 11.57
N LEU A 89 -13.20 -3.57 11.28
CA LEU A 89 -14.10 -4.43 12.06
C LEU A 89 -13.40 -5.06 13.27
N ARG A 90 -12.07 -5.06 13.32
CA ARG A 90 -11.29 -5.67 14.39
C ARG A 90 -10.94 -4.62 15.47
N PRO A 91 -10.99 -4.98 16.76
CA PRO A 91 -10.38 -4.16 17.80
C PRO A 91 -8.86 -4.19 17.66
N GLY A 92 -8.20 -3.10 18.02
CA GLY A 92 -6.73 -3.04 18.04
C GLY A 92 -6.16 -1.83 17.31
N PRO A 93 -4.82 -1.77 17.19
CA PRO A 93 -4.15 -0.65 16.57
C PRO A 93 -4.41 -0.62 15.06
N ARG A 94 -4.41 0.59 14.49
CA ARG A 94 -4.48 0.81 13.05
C ARG A 94 -3.19 1.49 12.61
N PRO A 95 -2.59 1.08 11.47
CA PRO A 95 -1.43 1.78 10.92
C PRO A 95 -1.86 3.12 10.33
N ALA A 96 -1.00 4.13 10.42
CA ALA A 96 -1.11 5.30 9.57
C ALA A 96 -0.69 4.91 8.14
N LEU A 97 -1.42 5.40 7.14
CA LEU A 97 -1.15 5.10 5.73
C LEU A 97 -0.82 6.39 4.98
N TYR A 98 0.15 6.31 4.09
CA TYR A 98 0.50 7.37 3.15
C TYR A 98 0.54 6.81 1.75
N GLN A 99 -0.09 7.51 0.80
CA GLN A 99 0.09 7.19 -0.62
C GLN A 99 0.39 8.45 -1.42
N TRP A 100 1.20 8.26 -2.46
CA TRP A 100 1.38 9.23 -3.53
C TRP A 100 1.31 8.52 -4.88
N CYS A 101 0.67 9.16 -5.86
CA CYS A 101 0.65 8.66 -7.24
C CYS A 101 0.69 9.82 -8.22
N GLY A 102 1.47 9.68 -9.29
CA GLY A 102 1.49 10.64 -10.38
C GLY A 102 0.17 10.66 -11.14
N THR A 103 -0.31 11.84 -11.52
CA THR A 103 -1.58 11.99 -12.29
C THR A 103 -1.50 11.43 -13.70
N GLY A 104 -0.28 11.23 -14.24
CA GLY A 104 -0.01 10.55 -15.51
C GLY A 104 0.39 9.07 -15.36
N ASP A 105 0.33 8.53 -14.15
CA ASP A 105 0.65 7.13 -13.88
C ASP A 105 -0.52 6.21 -14.25
N PHE A 106 -0.24 5.08 -14.90
CA PHE A 106 -1.28 4.11 -15.28
C PHE A 106 -2.00 3.47 -14.08
N LEU A 107 -1.39 3.51 -12.88
CA LEU A 107 -2.00 3.07 -11.61
C LEU A 107 -2.74 4.19 -10.87
N HIS A 108 -2.82 5.40 -11.42
CA HIS A 108 -3.45 6.53 -10.73
C HIS A 108 -4.90 6.24 -10.35
N ALA A 109 -5.69 5.67 -11.27
CA ALA A 109 -7.09 5.33 -10.99
C ALA A 109 -7.25 4.32 -9.84
N ASP A 110 -6.31 3.38 -9.68
CA ASP A 110 -6.31 2.40 -8.59
C ASP A 110 -6.04 3.06 -7.24
N ASN A 111 -5.09 4.00 -7.23
CA ASN A 111 -4.76 4.79 -6.05
C ASN A 111 -5.93 5.69 -5.63
N VAL A 112 -6.65 6.29 -6.59
CA VAL A 112 -7.89 7.06 -6.33
C VAL A 112 -8.96 6.17 -5.71
N ARG A 113 -9.22 4.98 -6.27
CA ARG A 113 -10.21 4.05 -5.70
C ARG A 113 -9.86 3.61 -4.29
N PHE A 114 -8.58 3.32 -4.02
CA PHE A 114 -8.16 2.93 -2.68
C PHE A 114 -8.29 4.10 -1.69
N ARG A 115 -7.93 5.33 -2.08
CA ARG A 115 -8.15 6.56 -1.29
C ARG A 115 -9.61 6.70 -0.89
N ASP A 116 -10.51 6.61 -1.86
CA ASP A 116 -11.94 6.79 -1.63
C ASP A 116 -12.51 5.69 -0.73
N ARG A 117 -12.03 4.46 -0.89
CA ARG A 117 -12.39 3.34 0.00
C ARG A 117 -11.87 3.54 1.42
N ALA A 118 -10.63 3.96 1.58
CA ALA A 118 -10.03 4.25 2.90
C ALA A 118 -10.81 5.35 3.63
N ALA A 119 -11.18 6.41 2.91
CA ALA A 119 -12.00 7.50 3.46
C ALA A 119 -13.38 6.99 3.90
N ALA A 120 -14.06 6.19 3.08
CA ALA A 120 -15.36 5.60 3.42
C ALA A 120 -15.28 4.66 4.65
N LEU A 121 -14.14 4.05 4.90
CA LEU A 121 -13.89 3.19 6.07
C LEU A 121 -13.39 3.97 7.30
N GLY A 122 -13.11 5.26 7.19
CA GLY A 122 -12.54 6.07 8.26
C GLY A 122 -11.10 5.67 8.63
N LEU A 123 -10.33 5.16 7.66
CA LEU A 123 -8.90 4.88 7.86
C LEU A 123 -8.08 6.17 7.74
N ALA A 124 -7.05 6.28 8.58
CA ALA A 124 -6.11 7.40 8.55
C ALA A 124 -5.15 7.22 7.34
N LEU A 125 -5.54 7.78 6.19
CA LEU A 125 -4.75 7.81 4.97
C LEU A 125 -4.41 9.25 4.59
N THR A 126 -3.11 9.58 4.54
CA THR A 126 -2.60 10.76 3.85
C THR A 126 -2.46 10.40 2.37
N SER A 127 -3.20 11.07 1.51
CA SER A 127 -3.17 10.83 0.07
C SER A 127 -2.74 12.09 -0.66
N GLU A 128 -1.69 11.98 -1.45
CA GLU A 128 -1.16 13.06 -2.28
C GLU A 128 -1.05 12.61 -3.74
N GLU A 129 -1.16 13.56 -4.64
CA GLU A 129 -0.98 13.35 -6.07
C GLU A 129 -0.31 14.58 -6.68
N GLY A 130 0.25 14.43 -7.86
CA GLY A 130 0.88 15.53 -8.59
C GLY A 130 1.30 15.13 -9.99
N PRO A 131 1.84 16.07 -10.79
CA PRO A 131 2.36 15.75 -12.10
C PRO A 131 3.43 14.66 -12.01
N GLY A 132 3.41 13.71 -12.94
CA GLY A 132 4.39 12.63 -13.03
C GLY A 132 3.78 11.33 -13.52
N GLY A 133 4.64 10.38 -13.86
CA GLY A 133 4.30 9.05 -14.34
C GLY A 133 4.80 7.96 -13.41
N HIS A 134 4.90 6.74 -13.95
CA HIS A 134 5.42 5.56 -13.25
C HIS A 134 6.93 5.45 -13.42
N ASP A 135 7.68 6.33 -12.77
CA ASP A 135 9.11 6.48 -12.98
C ASP A 135 9.92 6.82 -11.72
N TRP A 136 11.22 6.54 -11.81
CA TRP A 136 12.15 6.73 -10.70
C TRP A 136 12.32 8.19 -10.29
N ALA A 137 12.21 9.15 -11.21
CA ALA A 137 12.38 10.57 -10.88
C ALA A 137 11.27 11.04 -9.94
N CYS A 138 10.04 10.57 -10.19
CA CYS A 138 8.91 10.82 -9.30
C CYS A 138 9.13 10.18 -7.92
N TRP A 139 9.53 8.91 -7.87
CA TRP A 139 9.71 8.20 -6.60
C TRP A 139 10.88 8.72 -5.76
N ASP A 140 12.00 9.09 -6.39
CA ASP A 140 13.12 9.71 -5.68
C ASP A 140 12.74 11.05 -5.04
N ALA A 141 11.92 11.84 -5.71
CA ALA A 141 11.40 13.07 -5.14
C ALA A 141 10.43 12.81 -3.98
N GLN A 142 9.56 11.81 -4.10
CA GLN A 142 8.50 11.57 -3.13
C GLN A 142 8.95 10.78 -1.91
N ILE A 143 9.97 9.94 -2.00
CA ILE A 143 10.46 9.19 -0.83
C ILE A 143 10.92 10.12 0.31
N ARG A 144 11.40 11.30 0.01
CA ARG A 144 11.79 12.31 1.00
C ARG A 144 10.60 12.76 1.83
N ARG A 145 9.44 12.98 1.17
CA ARG A 145 8.19 13.34 1.86
C ARG A 145 7.68 12.21 2.73
N VAL A 146 7.84 10.95 2.28
CA VAL A 146 7.53 9.77 3.10
C VAL A 146 8.39 9.74 4.35
N LEU A 147 9.70 9.99 4.24
CA LEU A 147 10.61 10.01 5.38
C LEU A 147 10.26 11.13 6.37
N ASP A 148 9.87 12.30 5.88
CA ASP A 148 9.42 13.43 6.71
C ASP A 148 8.07 13.14 7.39
N TRP A 149 7.20 12.40 6.73
CA TRP A 149 5.88 12.01 7.24
C TRP A 149 5.95 10.88 8.29
N LEU A 150 6.91 9.95 8.15
CA LEU A 150 7.07 8.85 9.09
C LEU A 150 7.35 9.38 10.52
N PRO A 151 6.72 8.81 11.56
CA PRO A 151 6.95 9.21 12.95
C PRO A 151 8.29 8.65 13.46
N LEU A 152 9.38 9.04 12.77
CA LEU A 152 10.72 8.63 13.15
C LEU A 152 11.12 9.32 14.46
N PRO A 153 11.77 8.60 15.41
CA PRO A 153 12.29 9.24 16.61
C PRO A 153 13.29 10.32 16.18
N ALA A 154 13.13 11.54 16.71
CA ALA A 154 14.12 12.57 16.50
C ALA A 154 15.49 12.03 16.94
N ASN A 155 16.51 12.22 16.10
CA ASN A 155 17.89 11.87 16.45
C ASN A 155 18.23 12.52 17.80
N ARG A 156 18.39 11.68 18.82
CA ARG A 156 18.91 12.11 20.12
C ARG A 156 20.42 12.23 20.06
#